data_35cfb2fe3a32545c8145f61d6c5aba2c
#
_entry.id   35cfb2fe3a32545c8145f61d6c5aba2c
#
_cell.length_a   1.000
_cell.length_b   1.000
_cell.length_c   1.000
_cell.angle_alpha   90.00
_cell.angle_beta   90.00
_cell.angle_gamma   90.00
#
_symmetry.space_group_name_H-M   'P 1'
#
loop_
_entity.id
_entity.type
_entity.pdbx_description
1 polymer ?
#
loop_
_entity_poly.entity_id
_entity_poly.type
_entity_poly.pdbx_seq_one_letter_code
_entity_poly.pdbx_strand_id
1 'polypeptide(L)'
;MKRLKGKIALVTSSTRGIGLACAKKLASEGAIVYMGVRRLETTQEICDTCKKDGLIMKPVFFDAYNIDSYKSMVEEVISKERKIDILVNNFGTGRPDKDLDLVNSDEETFFELLESNIGSVYRISKLVVPYMIENGGGSIINISSIGGSVPDISRIGYGVSKSGVNNITQQIAMQYAKNKIRCN
;
A
#
# COMPACT_ATOMS: atom_id res chain seq x y z
N MET A 1 14.97 2.30 -21.94
CA MET A 1 15.55 3.05 -20.79
C MET A 1 14.74 2.71 -19.56
N LYS A 2 15.37 2.33 -18.44
CA LYS A 2 14.66 2.02 -17.17
C LYS A 2 14.38 3.33 -16.42
N ARG A 3 13.11 3.77 -16.39
CA ARG A 3 12.69 5.08 -15.84
C ARG A 3 12.86 5.21 -14.32
N LEU A 4 12.90 4.09 -13.60
CA LEU A 4 12.96 4.04 -12.14
C LEU A 4 14.31 3.50 -11.62
N LYS A 5 15.37 3.55 -12.43
CA LYS A 5 16.71 3.11 -12.01
C LYS A 5 17.15 3.88 -10.75
N GLY A 6 17.53 3.14 -9.70
CA GLY A 6 17.97 3.70 -8.42
C GLY A 6 16.83 4.18 -7.50
N LYS A 7 15.57 3.95 -7.86
CA LYS A 7 14.39 4.20 -7.02
C LYS A 7 14.08 3.01 -6.12
N ILE A 8 13.67 3.30 -4.91
CA ILE A 8 13.21 2.32 -3.92
C ILE A 8 11.69 2.39 -3.83
N ALA A 9 11.04 1.26 -4.04
CA ALA A 9 9.59 1.14 -3.95
C ALA A 9 9.18 0.17 -2.83
N LEU A 10 8.15 0.53 -2.07
CA LEU A 10 7.47 -0.32 -1.11
C LEU A 10 6.05 -0.59 -1.59
N VAL A 11 5.68 -1.86 -1.76
CA VAL A 11 4.33 -2.28 -2.22
C VAL A 11 3.73 -3.22 -1.19
N THR A 12 2.61 -2.87 -0.58
CA THR A 12 1.96 -3.70 0.43
C THR A 12 1.05 -4.76 -0.19
N SER A 13 0.94 -5.92 0.47
CA SER A 13 0.08 -7.05 0.05
C SER A 13 0.31 -7.47 -1.42
N SER A 14 1.57 -7.68 -1.77
CA SER A 14 2.01 -7.76 -3.17
C SER A 14 2.36 -9.18 -3.66
N THR A 15 1.84 -10.24 -3.00
CA THR A 15 2.07 -11.64 -3.42
C THR A 15 1.23 -12.09 -4.61
N ARG A 16 0.16 -11.36 -4.95
CA ARG A 16 -0.78 -11.69 -6.03
C ARG A 16 -1.51 -10.46 -6.55
N GLY A 17 -2.31 -10.65 -7.61
CA GLY A 17 -3.23 -9.63 -8.14
C GLY A 17 -2.55 -8.30 -8.47
N ILE A 18 -3.22 -7.20 -8.14
CA ILE A 18 -2.77 -5.82 -8.42
C ILE A 18 -1.42 -5.54 -7.80
N GLY A 19 -1.22 -5.90 -6.52
CA GLY A 19 0.03 -5.65 -5.81
C GLY A 19 1.24 -6.31 -6.46
N LEU A 20 1.11 -7.59 -6.87
CA LEU A 20 2.19 -8.28 -7.57
C LEU A 20 2.46 -7.69 -8.97
N ALA A 21 1.42 -7.32 -9.69
CA ALA A 21 1.54 -6.68 -11.00
C ALA A 21 2.27 -5.32 -10.87
N CYS A 22 1.90 -4.50 -9.87
CA CYS A 22 2.59 -3.25 -9.57
C CYS A 22 4.06 -3.49 -9.22
N ALA A 23 4.35 -4.45 -8.32
CA ALA A 23 5.71 -4.76 -7.90
C ALA A 23 6.58 -5.18 -9.09
N LYS A 24 6.09 -6.09 -9.94
CA LYS A 24 6.79 -6.51 -11.17
C LYS A 24 6.99 -5.36 -12.14
N LYS A 25 5.96 -4.52 -12.35
CA LYS A 25 6.07 -3.37 -13.26
C LYS A 25 7.09 -2.34 -12.76
N LEU A 26 7.08 -1.98 -11.48
CA LEU A 26 8.06 -1.08 -10.92
C LEU A 26 9.49 -1.65 -11.03
N ALA A 27 9.68 -2.94 -10.74
CA ALA A 27 10.97 -3.61 -10.88
C ALA A 27 11.44 -3.66 -12.33
N SER A 28 10.55 -3.89 -13.31
CA SER A 28 10.89 -3.90 -14.73
C SER A 28 11.36 -2.54 -15.24
N GLU A 29 10.88 -1.45 -14.60
CA GLU A 29 11.34 -0.08 -14.86
C GLU A 29 12.65 0.27 -14.11
N GLY A 30 13.20 -0.67 -13.33
CA GLY A 30 14.52 -0.56 -12.68
C GLY A 30 14.49 -0.16 -11.21
N ALA A 31 13.32 -0.11 -10.57
CA ALA A 31 13.25 0.07 -9.13
C ALA A 31 13.72 -1.19 -8.38
N ILE A 32 14.26 -1.00 -7.18
CA ILE A 32 14.34 -2.04 -6.16
C ILE A 32 13.01 -2.04 -5.42
N VAL A 33 12.30 -3.17 -5.42
CA VAL A 33 10.95 -3.26 -4.87
C VAL A 33 10.93 -4.10 -3.60
N TYR A 34 10.48 -3.51 -2.51
CA TYR A 34 10.16 -4.21 -1.28
C TYR A 34 8.69 -4.61 -1.28
N MET A 35 8.45 -5.89 -1.07
CA MET A 35 7.13 -6.49 -1.04
C MET A 35 6.68 -6.68 0.40
N GLY A 36 5.79 -5.83 0.92
CA GLY A 36 5.19 -5.97 2.25
C GLY A 36 4.20 -7.14 2.27
N VAL A 37 4.54 -8.23 2.97
CA VAL A 37 3.83 -9.50 2.90
C VAL A 37 3.84 -10.27 4.22
N ARG A 38 2.83 -11.10 4.48
CA ARG A 38 2.77 -11.93 5.69
C ARG A 38 3.65 -13.17 5.67
N ARG A 39 3.89 -13.74 4.49
CA ARG A 39 4.64 -14.99 4.30
C ARG A 39 5.93 -14.70 3.55
N LEU A 40 7.03 -14.57 4.29
CA LEU A 40 8.32 -14.21 3.71
C LEU A 40 8.87 -15.31 2.79
N GLU A 41 8.83 -16.57 3.25
CA GLU A 41 9.39 -17.72 2.53
C GLU A 41 8.76 -17.87 1.14
N THR A 42 7.42 -17.98 1.08
CA THR A 42 6.68 -18.12 -0.19
C THR A 42 6.90 -16.92 -1.11
N THR A 43 7.11 -15.73 -0.54
CA THR A 43 7.38 -14.52 -1.33
C THR A 43 8.81 -14.50 -1.84
N GLN A 44 9.76 -15.09 -1.10
CA GLN A 44 11.14 -15.24 -1.56
C GLN A 44 11.22 -16.07 -2.84
N GLU A 45 10.44 -17.15 -2.94
CA GLU A 45 10.35 -17.95 -4.18
C GLU A 45 9.87 -17.12 -5.39
N ILE A 46 8.87 -16.24 -5.17
CA ILE A 46 8.42 -15.29 -6.21
C ILE A 46 9.55 -14.34 -6.60
N CYS A 47 10.28 -13.82 -5.62
CA CYS A 47 11.41 -12.91 -5.87
C CYS A 47 12.54 -13.59 -6.63
N ASP A 48 12.87 -14.84 -6.28
CA ASP A 48 13.92 -15.62 -6.93
C ASP A 48 13.55 -15.96 -8.38
N THR A 49 12.27 -16.23 -8.62
CA THR A 49 11.76 -16.42 -9.99
C THR A 49 11.91 -15.12 -10.80
N CYS A 50 11.48 -13.99 -10.24
CA CYS A 50 11.57 -12.69 -10.90
C CYS A 50 13.02 -12.22 -11.10
N LYS A 51 13.95 -12.64 -10.25
CA LYS A 51 15.37 -12.34 -10.38
C LYS A 51 15.99 -12.94 -11.66
N LYS A 52 15.48 -14.08 -12.15
CA LYS A 52 15.90 -14.68 -13.42
C LYS A 52 15.58 -13.76 -14.60
N ASP A 53 14.54 -12.94 -14.48
CA ASP A 53 14.14 -11.92 -15.46
C ASP A 53 14.82 -10.56 -15.21
N GLY A 54 15.81 -10.51 -14.31
CA GLY A 54 16.57 -9.30 -13.98
C GLY A 54 15.78 -8.29 -13.12
N LEU A 55 14.72 -8.71 -12.46
CA LEU A 55 13.92 -7.89 -11.54
C LEU A 55 14.48 -7.98 -10.13
N ILE A 56 14.61 -6.85 -9.43
CA ILE A 56 15.08 -6.80 -8.05
C ILE A 56 13.88 -6.59 -7.14
N MET A 57 13.44 -7.67 -6.52
CA MET A 57 12.32 -7.68 -5.58
C MET A 57 12.76 -8.38 -4.29
N LYS A 58 12.33 -7.87 -3.13
CA LYS A 58 12.72 -8.36 -1.80
C LYS A 58 11.48 -8.43 -0.91
N PRO A 59 11.22 -9.54 -0.21
CA PRO A 59 10.13 -9.59 0.75
C PRO A 59 10.50 -8.81 2.02
N VAL A 60 9.49 -8.20 2.66
CA VAL A 60 9.56 -7.60 3.99
C VAL A 60 8.28 -7.94 4.74
N PHE A 61 8.38 -8.22 6.04
CA PHE A 61 7.22 -8.63 6.82
C PHE A 61 6.22 -7.48 6.98
N PHE A 62 4.96 -7.75 6.66
CA PHE A 62 3.84 -6.85 6.87
C PHE A 62 2.55 -7.64 7.08
N ASP A 63 1.87 -7.38 8.19
CA ASP A 63 0.51 -7.84 8.45
C ASP A 63 -0.36 -6.64 8.84
N ALA A 64 -1.40 -6.36 8.07
CA ALA A 64 -2.29 -5.22 8.30
C ALA A 64 -3.05 -5.29 9.64
N TYR A 65 -3.17 -6.46 10.22
CA TYR A 65 -3.79 -6.69 11.54
C TYR A 65 -2.79 -6.65 12.71
N ASN A 66 -1.48 -6.53 12.42
CA ASN A 66 -0.43 -6.37 13.41
C ASN A 66 0.15 -4.95 13.34
N ILE A 67 -0.21 -4.10 14.29
CA ILE A 67 0.18 -2.69 14.30
C ILE A 67 1.69 -2.50 14.31
N ASP A 68 2.42 -3.33 15.03
CA ASP A 68 3.88 -3.23 15.13
C ASP A 68 4.58 -3.52 13.80
N SER A 69 3.94 -4.33 12.93
CA SER A 69 4.49 -4.66 11.61
C SER A 69 4.60 -3.46 10.67
N TYR A 70 3.79 -2.43 10.86
CA TYR A 70 3.84 -1.21 10.06
C TYR A 70 5.17 -0.48 10.23
N LYS A 71 5.55 -0.28 11.49
CA LYS A 71 6.80 0.42 11.84
C LYS A 71 8.01 -0.42 11.46
N SER A 72 8.04 -1.69 11.85
CA SER A 72 9.16 -2.59 11.56
C SER A 72 9.40 -2.75 10.06
N MET A 73 8.33 -2.86 9.24
CA MET A 73 8.45 -2.91 7.78
C MET A 73 9.16 -1.67 7.22
N VAL A 74 8.71 -0.48 7.60
CA VAL A 74 9.29 0.78 7.09
C VAL A 74 10.73 0.93 7.58
N GLU A 75 11.00 0.67 8.85
CA GLU A 75 12.34 0.75 9.44
C GLU A 75 13.31 -0.24 8.78
N GLU A 76 12.87 -1.45 8.44
CA GLU A 76 13.70 -2.42 7.73
C GLU A 76 14.11 -1.89 6.35
N VAL A 77 13.18 -1.33 5.57
CA VAL A 77 13.49 -0.76 4.25
C VAL A 77 14.45 0.42 4.40
N ILE A 78 14.19 1.34 5.34
CA ILE A 78 15.01 2.52 5.57
C ILE A 78 16.42 2.15 6.07
N SER A 79 16.55 1.14 6.92
CA SER A 79 17.87 0.69 7.39
C SER A 79 18.77 0.20 6.26
N LYS A 80 18.18 -0.45 5.25
CA LYS A 80 18.89 -1.03 4.10
C LYS A 80 19.14 -0.03 2.97
N GLU A 81 18.18 0.82 2.68
CA GLU A 81 18.17 1.65 1.45
C GLU A 81 18.24 3.16 1.73
N ARG A 82 18.08 3.58 2.99
CA ARG A 82 18.09 4.96 3.48
C ARG A 82 16.94 5.83 2.97
N LYS A 83 16.07 5.32 2.10
CA LYS A 83 14.96 6.05 1.48
C LYS A 83 13.83 5.14 1.03
N ILE A 84 12.67 5.74 0.79
CA ILE A 84 11.56 5.16 0.01
C ILE A 84 11.11 6.25 -0.96
N ASP A 85 11.29 6.02 -2.27
CA ASP A 85 10.88 6.97 -3.32
C ASP A 85 9.41 6.76 -3.74
N ILE A 86 8.93 5.51 -3.67
CA ILE A 86 7.60 5.12 -4.13
C ILE A 86 6.94 4.24 -3.07
N LEU A 87 5.72 4.60 -2.68
CA LEU A 87 4.85 3.79 -1.83
C LEU A 87 3.59 3.40 -2.59
N VAL A 88 3.27 2.10 -2.62
CA VAL A 88 1.99 1.60 -3.12
C VAL A 88 1.23 0.95 -1.96
N ASN A 89 0.22 1.63 -1.45
CA ASN A 89 -0.72 1.11 -0.47
C ASN A 89 -1.76 0.27 -1.21
N ASN A 90 -1.48 -1.02 -1.32
CA ASN A 90 -2.33 -1.96 -2.05
C ASN A 90 -3.18 -2.85 -1.12
N PHE A 91 -2.88 -2.89 0.17
CA PHE A 91 -3.72 -3.66 1.09
C PHE A 91 -5.17 -3.14 1.07
N GLY A 92 -6.09 -4.09 1.07
CA GLY A 92 -7.52 -3.84 1.21
C GLY A 92 -8.25 -5.15 1.40
N THR A 93 -9.28 -5.12 2.24
CA THR A 93 -10.13 -6.27 2.55
C THR A 93 -11.59 -5.91 2.47
N GLY A 94 -12.45 -6.92 2.34
CA GLY A 94 -13.90 -6.83 2.37
C GLY A 94 -14.49 -8.08 3.03
N ARG A 95 -15.68 -7.94 3.56
CA ARG A 95 -16.44 -9.01 4.25
C ARG A 95 -17.85 -9.08 3.66
N PRO A 96 -18.00 -9.57 2.40
CA PRO A 96 -19.27 -9.54 1.70
C PRO A 96 -20.38 -10.39 2.37
N ASP A 97 -20.01 -11.25 3.29
CA ASP A 97 -20.88 -12.07 4.13
C ASP A 97 -21.49 -11.32 5.32
N LYS A 98 -20.89 -10.20 5.74
CA LYS A 98 -21.26 -9.41 6.92
C LYS A 98 -21.44 -7.91 6.63
N ASP A 99 -20.75 -7.39 5.63
CA ASP A 99 -20.82 -6.01 5.17
C ASP A 99 -21.93 -5.87 4.13
N LEU A 100 -23.12 -5.58 4.59
CA LEU A 100 -24.36 -5.56 3.80
C LEU A 100 -24.85 -4.13 3.58
N ASP A 101 -26.18 -3.94 3.62
CA ASP A 101 -26.81 -2.61 3.64
C ASP A 101 -26.72 -1.96 5.05
N LEU A 102 -27.22 -0.74 5.19
CA LEU A 102 -27.10 0.04 6.42
C LEU A 102 -27.70 -0.66 7.66
N VAL A 103 -28.80 -1.36 7.47
CA VAL A 103 -29.57 -1.97 8.60
C VAL A 103 -29.03 -3.36 8.94
N ASN A 104 -28.58 -4.11 7.93
CA ASN A 104 -28.20 -5.50 8.06
C ASN A 104 -26.69 -5.74 8.18
N SER A 105 -25.87 -4.70 8.01
CA SER A 105 -24.41 -4.81 8.23
C SER A 105 -24.08 -5.05 9.70
N ASP A 106 -23.13 -5.93 9.93
CA ASP A 106 -22.53 -6.14 11.24
C ASP A 106 -21.67 -4.92 11.64
N GLU A 107 -22.00 -4.30 12.78
CA GLU A 107 -21.35 -3.06 13.24
C GLU A 107 -19.85 -3.24 13.49
N GLU A 108 -19.46 -4.36 14.09
CA GLU A 108 -18.04 -4.67 14.33
C GLU A 108 -17.27 -4.78 13.02
N THR A 109 -17.86 -5.47 12.03
CA THR A 109 -17.30 -5.57 10.68
C THR A 109 -17.18 -4.22 9.99
N PHE A 110 -18.15 -3.32 10.15
CA PHE A 110 -18.05 -1.96 9.60
C PHE A 110 -16.81 -1.23 10.12
N PHE A 111 -16.60 -1.21 11.43
CA PHE A 111 -15.43 -0.54 12.01
C PHE A 111 -14.13 -1.27 11.71
N GLU A 112 -14.11 -2.62 11.67
CA GLU A 112 -12.95 -3.40 11.23
C GLU A 112 -12.51 -3.01 9.82
N LEU A 113 -13.45 -2.84 8.89
CA LEU A 113 -13.14 -2.44 7.51
C LEU A 113 -12.60 -1.01 7.42
N LEU A 114 -13.11 -0.07 8.22
CA LEU A 114 -12.55 1.28 8.29
C LEU A 114 -11.13 1.23 8.81
N GLU A 115 -10.91 0.55 9.93
CA GLU A 115 -9.61 0.43 10.58
C GLU A 115 -8.57 -0.25 9.67
N SER A 116 -8.95 -1.33 9.00
CA SER A 116 -8.04 -2.07 8.13
C SER A 116 -7.76 -1.35 6.80
N ASN A 117 -8.77 -0.80 6.14
CA ASN A 117 -8.61 -0.20 4.82
C ASN A 117 -8.06 1.23 4.87
N ILE A 118 -8.66 2.13 5.67
CA ILE A 118 -8.17 3.51 5.79
C ILE A 118 -6.98 3.56 6.75
N GLY A 119 -7.08 2.88 7.89
CA GLY A 119 -6.05 2.88 8.92
C GLY A 119 -4.70 2.40 8.40
N SER A 120 -4.67 1.37 7.53
CA SER A 120 -3.43 0.90 6.91
C SER A 120 -2.78 1.98 6.03
N VAL A 121 -3.55 2.66 5.18
CA VAL A 121 -3.06 3.74 4.32
C VAL A 121 -2.52 4.89 5.17
N TYR A 122 -3.25 5.30 6.20
CA TYR A 122 -2.84 6.36 7.10
C TYR A 122 -1.52 6.03 7.81
N ARG A 123 -1.42 4.86 8.45
CA ARG A 123 -0.24 4.46 9.23
C ARG A 123 1.02 4.37 8.38
N ILE A 124 0.94 3.69 7.24
CA ILE A 124 2.12 3.53 6.38
C ILE A 124 2.55 4.88 5.81
N SER A 125 1.60 5.68 5.31
CA SER A 125 1.90 7.00 4.76
C SER A 125 2.52 7.92 5.82
N LYS A 126 1.99 7.92 7.06
CA LYS A 126 2.54 8.68 8.19
C LYS A 126 3.99 8.30 8.50
N LEU A 127 4.34 7.02 8.40
CA LEU A 127 5.71 6.54 8.63
C LEU A 127 6.67 6.85 7.49
N VAL A 128 6.17 6.86 6.23
CA VAL A 128 7.01 7.01 5.03
C VAL A 128 7.22 8.48 4.64
N VAL A 129 6.21 9.33 4.81
CA VAL A 129 6.25 10.75 4.40
C VAL A 129 7.45 11.52 4.95
N PRO A 130 7.86 11.39 6.22
CA PRO A 130 9.06 12.08 6.73
C PRO A 130 10.32 11.76 5.92
N TYR A 131 10.55 10.50 5.59
CA TYR A 131 11.70 10.09 4.76
C TYR A 131 11.60 10.60 3.32
N MET A 132 10.39 10.69 2.76
CA MET A 132 10.20 11.31 1.43
C MET A 132 10.53 12.80 1.47
N ILE A 133 10.18 13.52 2.55
CA ILE A 133 10.52 14.94 2.73
C ILE A 133 12.04 15.09 2.78
N GLU A 134 12.72 14.32 3.60
CA GLU A 134 14.19 14.33 3.75
C GLU A 134 14.92 14.04 2.43
N ASN A 135 14.36 13.16 1.60
CA ASN A 135 14.91 12.80 0.29
C ASN A 135 14.47 13.73 -0.86
N GLY A 136 13.76 14.82 -0.55
CA GLY A 136 13.38 15.84 -1.52
C GLY A 136 12.19 15.48 -2.42
N GLY A 137 11.35 14.53 -2.01
CA GLY A 137 10.08 14.19 -2.65
C GLY A 137 9.80 12.69 -2.75
N GLY A 138 8.62 12.35 -3.26
CA GLY A 138 8.17 10.97 -3.39
C GLY A 138 6.88 10.82 -4.19
N SER A 139 6.46 9.57 -4.35
CA SER A 139 5.18 9.23 -4.98
C SER A 139 4.44 8.19 -4.16
N ILE A 140 3.23 8.51 -3.74
CA ILE A 140 2.32 7.61 -3.03
C ILE A 140 1.19 7.24 -3.99
N ILE A 141 0.86 5.95 -4.06
CA ILE A 141 -0.24 5.40 -4.84
C ILE A 141 -1.11 4.59 -3.90
N ASN A 142 -2.37 4.97 -3.78
CA ASN A 142 -3.35 4.29 -2.93
C ASN A 142 -4.35 3.52 -3.80
N ILE A 143 -4.44 2.22 -3.62
CA ILE A 143 -5.39 1.40 -4.36
C ILE A 143 -6.78 1.53 -3.72
N SER A 144 -7.61 2.33 -4.35
CA SER A 144 -9.01 2.52 -3.97
C SER A 144 -9.93 1.51 -4.71
N SER A 145 -11.16 1.88 -4.92
CA SER A 145 -12.19 1.09 -5.61
C SER A 145 -13.21 2.02 -6.25
N ILE A 146 -13.91 1.56 -7.28
CA ILE A 146 -15.10 2.23 -7.79
C ILE A 146 -16.15 2.44 -6.68
N GLY A 147 -16.27 1.49 -5.72
CA GLY A 147 -17.13 1.61 -4.55
C GLY A 147 -16.77 2.73 -3.59
N GLY A 148 -15.60 3.38 -3.74
CA GLY A 148 -15.25 4.60 -3.04
C GLY A 148 -15.78 5.89 -3.69
N SER A 149 -16.38 5.79 -4.88
CA SER A 149 -16.89 6.94 -5.64
C SER A 149 -18.33 6.76 -6.10
N VAL A 150 -18.78 5.51 -6.24
CA VAL A 150 -20.14 5.17 -6.69
C VAL A 150 -20.82 4.36 -5.59
N PRO A 151 -22.03 4.76 -5.15
CA PRO A 151 -22.80 4.00 -4.17
C PRO A 151 -23.15 2.59 -4.69
N ASP A 152 -23.23 1.63 -3.76
CA ASP A 152 -23.67 0.26 -4.02
C ASP A 152 -24.89 -0.04 -3.14
N ILE A 153 -25.64 -1.07 -3.46
CA ILE A 153 -26.81 -1.53 -2.69
C ILE A 153 -26.42 -2.31 -1.42
N SER A 154 -25.14 -2.68 -1.29
CA SER A 154 -24.58 -3.38 -0.14
C SER A 154 -23.11 -2.97 0.07
N ARG A 155 -22.46 -3.57 1.07
CA ARG A 155 -21.04 -3.32 1.39
C ARG A 155 -20.76 -1.89 1.81
N ILE A 156 -21.59 -1.40 2.72
CA ILE A 156 -21.50 -0.02 3.22
C ILE A 156 -20.13 0.28 3.86
N GLY A 157 -19.61 -0.64 4.68
CA GLY A 157 -18.31 -0.48 5.34
C GLY A 157 -17.15 -0.42 4.35
N TYR A 158 -17.15 -1.31 3.34
CA TYR A 158 -16.16 -1.28 2.28
C TYR A 158 -16.24 0.02 1.46
N GLY A 159 -17.44 0.41 1.02
CA GLY A 159 -17.66 1.63 0.25
C GLY A 159 -17.18 2.88 0.99
N VAL A 160 -17.59 3.04 2.26
CA VAL A 160 -17.16 4.15 3.13
C VAL A 160 -15.65 4.13 3.33
N SER A 161 -15.06 2.95 3.58
CA SER A 161 -13.61 2.84 3.74
C SER A 161 -12.84 3.28 2.49
N LYS A 162 -13.32 2.93 1.30
CA LYS A 162 -12.67 3.31 0.03
C LYS A 162 -12.91 4.78 -0.33
N SER A 163 -14.03 5.37 0.05
CA SER A 163 -14.24 6.83 0.01
C SER A 163 -13.26 7.57 0.91
N GLY A 164 -13.00 7.03 2.11
CA GLY A 164 -11.96 7.53 3.01
C GLY A 164 -10.56 7.46 2.41
N VAL A 165 -10.23 6.38 1.68
CA VAL A 165 -8.96 6.27 0.93
C VAL A 165 -8.87 7.35 -0.15
N ASN A 166 -9.94 7.66 -0.87
CA ASN A 166 -9.96 8.75 -1.85
C ASN A 166 -9.69 10.10 -1.18
N ASN A 167 -10.34 10.36 -0.04
CA ASN A 167 -10.16 11.63 0.67
C ASN A 167 -8.75 11.77 1.25
N ILE A 168 -8.22 10.76 1.93
CA ILE A 168 -6.86 10.82 2.50
C ILE A 168 -5.80 11.01 1.41
N THR A 169 -6.02 10.46 0.20
CA THR A 169 -5.17 10.66 -0.97
C THR A 169 -5.07 12.14 -1.33
N GLN A 170 -6.22 12.82 -1.42
CA GLN A 170 -6.30 14.26 -1.70
C GLN A 170 -5.64 15.09 -0.59
N GLN A 171 -5.88 14.74 0.68
CA GLN A 171 -5.27 15.43 1.83
C GLN A 171 -3.74 15.33 1.78
N ILE A 172 -3.18 14.14 1.59
CA ILE A 172 -1.74 13.95 1.49
C ILE A 172 -1.17 14.74 0.30
N ALA A 173 -1.81 14.68 -0.87
CA ALA A 173 -1.36 15.41 -2.05
C ALA A 173 -1.30 16.91 -1.81
N MET A 174 -2.33 17.50 -1.17
CA MET A 174 -2.40 18.92 -0.88
C MET A 174 -1.39 19.33 0.20
N GLN A 175 -1.33 18.60 1.31
CA GLN A 175 -0.49 18.94 2.46
C GLN A 175 1.00 18.90 2.14
N TYR A 176 1.43 17.95 1.28
CA TYR A 176 2.84 17.70 0.98
C TYR A 176 3.27 18.09 -0.44
N ALA A 177 2.44 18.82 -1.19
CA ALA A 177 2.78 19.32 -2.52
C ALA A 177 4.08 20.14 -2.53
N LYS A 178 4.28 21.01 -1.53
CA LYS A 178 5.50 21.83 -1.39
C LYS A 178 6.75 20.98 -1.16
N ASN A 179 6.59 19.79 -0.62
CA ASN A 179 7.67 18.83 -0.40
C ASN A 179 7.93 17.92 -1.63
N LYS A 180 7.28 18.22 -2.77
CA LYS A 180 7.37 17.42 -4.01
C LYS A 180 6.90 15.96 -3.82
N ILE A 181 5.95 15.74 -2.93
CA ILE A 181 5.28 14.45 -2.74
C ILE A 181 3.96 14.48 -3.50
N ARG A 182 3.78 13.54 -4.41
CA ARG A 182 2.52 13.29 -5.10
C ARG A 182 1.81 12.12 -4.45
N CYS A 183 0.48 12.21 -4.34
CA CYS A 183 -0.37 11.13 -3.87
C CYS A 183 -1.56 10.97 -4.84
N ASN A 184 -1.80 9.74 -5.33
CA ASN A 184 -2.83 9.39 -6.29
C ASN A 184 -3.54 8.09 -5.89
#